data_6183b1b72076872b5a147640fbd8ac2c
#
_entry.id   6183b1b72076872b5a147640fbd8ac2c
#
_cell.length_a   1.000
_cell.length_b   1.000
_cell.length_c   1.000
_cell.angle_alpha   90.00
_cell.angle_beta   90.00
_cell.angle_gamma   90.00
#
_symmetry.space_group_name_H-M   'P 1'
#
loop_
_entity.id
_entity.type
_entity.pdbx_description
1 polymer ?
#
loop_
_entity_poly.entity_id
_entity_poly.type
_entity_poly.pdbx_seq_one_letter_code
_entity_poly.pdbx_strand_id
1 'polypeptide(L)'
;MKKKQGQKNVAGTVEAWAKPIAEALGLYVWDTEFKKEGADWFLRIYIDSNDRNISTDDCEAVSRAVEEILDREDPIEQAYYLEVSSPGIERVLTRPEHFGKYIGHDVNVKLFAEVSGHKVFTGELVSYEDGIVTVRVGDTDISFEQSKAALIKLDIIF
;
A
#
# COMPACT_ATOMS: atom_id res chain seq x y z
N MET A 1 -0.79 -18.14 28.53
CA MET A 1 -1.37 -16.83 28.22
C MET A 1 -0.77 -16.30 26.92
N LYS A 2 -1.61 -16.00 25.97
CA LYS A 2 -1.17 -15.51 24.67
C LYS A 2 -0.72 -14.07 24.80
N LYS A 3 0.52 -13.77 24.44
CA LYS A 3 0.99 -12.39 24.42
C LYS A 3 0.42 -11.67 23.20
N LYS A 4 -0.03 -10.46 23.35
CA LYS A 4 -0.39 -9.62 22.23
C LYS A 4 0.88 -9.32 21.42
N GLN A 5 0.76 -9.32 20.11
CA GLN A 5 1.87 -8.97 19.27
C GLN A 5 2.26 -7.51 19.45
N GLY A 6 3.53 -7.19 19.32
CA GLY A 6 3.99 -5.82 19.34
C GLY A 6 3.37 -5.02 18.22
N GLN A 7 3.24 -3.71 18.40
CA GLN A 7 2.60 -2.82 17.44
C GLN A 7 3.26 -2.86 16.04
N LYS A 8 4.54 -3.23 15.97
CA LYS A 8 5.28 -3.33 14.72
C LYS A 8 4.72 -4.37 13.76
N ASN A 9 4.03 -5.39 14.29
CA ASN A 9 3.52 -6.51 13.49
C ASN A 9 2.02 -6.51 13.30
N VAL A 10 1.31 -5.49 13.76
CA VAL A 10 -0.15 -5.44 13.63
C VAL A 10 -0.56 -5.51 12.16
N ALA A 11 0.01 -4.67 11.32
CA ALA A 11 -0.31 -4.65 9.89
C ALA A 11 -0.02 -6.00 9.23
N GLY A 12 1.14 -6.59 9.49
CA GLY A 12 1.52 -7.89 8.94
C GLY A 12 0.62 -9.02 9.39
N THR A 13 0.26 -9.04 10.68
CA THR A 13 -0.64 -10.04 11.25
C THR A 13 -2.03 -9.94 10.62
N VAL A 14 -2.57 -8.74 10.54
CA VAL A 14 -3.90 -8.50 9.95
C VAL A 14 -3.90 -8.84 8.46
N GLU A 15 -2.84 -8.49 7.76
CA GLU A 15 -2.71 -8.82 6.34
C GLU A 15 -2.76 -10.33 6.10
N ALA A 16 -2.08 -11.10 6.95
CA ALA A 16 -2.08 -12.56 6.84
C ALA A 16 -3.51 -13.13 6.99
N TRP A 17 -4.33 -12.51 7.83
CA TRP A 17 -5.74 -12.89 7.98
C TRP A 17 -6.60 -12.42 6.80
N ALA A 18 -6.31 -11.23 6.28
CA ALA A 18 -7.10 -10.64 5.20
C ALA A 18 -6.86 -11.31 3.84
N LYS A 19 -5.65 -11.80 3.60
CA LYS A 19 -5.29 -12.43 2.31
C LYS A 19 -6.23 -13.53 1.87
N PRO A 20 -6.45 -14.60 2.68
CA PRO A 20 -7.37 -15.66 2.24
C PRO A 20 -8.82 -15.18 2.09
N ILE A 21 -9.22 -14.19 2.87
CA ILE A 21 -10.56 -13.60 2.76
C ILE A 21 -10.73 -12.91 1.40
N ALA A 22 -9.75 -12.09 1.03
CA ALA A 22 -9.76 -11.38 -0.26
C ALA A 22 -9.72 -12.38 -1.43
N GLU A 23 -8.83 -13.38 -1.36
CA GLU A 23 -8.68 -14.38 -2.40
C GLU A 23 -9.97 -15.16 -2.65
N ALA A 24 -10.71 -15.49 -1.59
CA ALA A 24 -12.00 -16.17 -1.70
C ALA A 24 -13.05 -15.35 -2.47
N LEU A 25 -12.85 -14.03 -2.55
CA LEU A 25 -13.73 -13.13 -3.29
C LEU A 25 -13.18 -12.76 -4.67
N GLY A 26 -12.06 -13.36 -5.09
CA GLY A 26 -11.41 -13.03 -6.35
C GLY A 26 -10.62 -11.73 -6.29
N LEU A 27 -10.22 -11.32 -5.09
CA LEU A 27 -9.50 -10.09 -4.84
C LEU A 27 -8.11 -10.37 -4.27
N TYR A 28 -7.31 -9.34 -4.09
CA TYR A 28 -6.05 -9.47 -3.36
C TYR A 28 -5.82 -8.24 -2.48
N VAL A 29 -4.98 -8.41 -1.46
CA VAL A 29 -4.61 -7.31 -0.59
C VAL A 29 -3.50 -6.51 -1.26
N TRP A 30 -3.77 -5.25 -1.55
CA TRP A 30 -2.79 -4.33 -2.12
C TRP A 30 -1.79 -3.88 -1.06
N ASP A 31 -2.28 -3.49 0.10
CA ASP A 31 -1.46 -3.03 1.22
C ASP A 31 -2.28 -3.06 2.50
N THR A 32 -1.58 -3.08 3.62
CA THR A 32 -2.17 -2.99 4.96
C THR A 32 -1.32 -2.04 5.79
N GLU A 33 -1.95 -1.10 6.47
CA GLU A 33 -1.24 -0.18 7.34
C GLU A 33 -1.96 0.00 8.67
N PHE A 34 -1.19 0.21 9.72
CA PHE A 34 -1.71 0.53 11.05
C PHE A 34 -0.93 1.73 11.54
N LYS A 35 -1.59 2.89 11.61
CA LYS A 35 -0.92 4.14 11.98
C LYS A 35 -1.82 5.09 12.73
N LYS A 36 -1.17 5.98 13.48
CA LYS A 36 -1.84 7.04 14.20
C LYS A 36 -1.88 8.29 13.34
N GLU A 37 -3.07 8.87 13.20
CA GLU A 37 -3.27 10.14 12.54
C GLU A 37 -4.03 11.05 13.50
N GLY A 38 -3.41 12.16 13.92
CA GLY A 38 -3.97 12.99 14.97
C GLY A 38 -4.05 12.24 16.28
N ALA A 39 -5.24 12.16 16.88
CA ALA A 39 -5.48 11.44 18.12
C ALA A 39 -5.92 9.98 17.91
N ASP A 40 -6.20 9.60 16.68
CA ASP A 40 -6.83 8.32 16.37
C ASP A 40 -5.90 7.35 15.65
N TRP A 41 -6.11 6.07 15.92
CA TRP A 41 -5.42 4.98 15.23
C TRP A 41 -6.29 4.43 14.12
N PHE A 42 -5.68 4.12 12.98
CA PHE A 42 -6.36 3.56 11.81
C PHE A 42 -5.69 2.29 11.36
N LEU A 43 -6.50 1.24 11.22
CA LEU A 43 -6.10 0.01 10.57
C LEU A 43 -6.74 0.02 9.19
N ARG A 44 -5.92 0.15 8.15
CA ARG A 44 -6.40 0.25 6.77
C ARG A 44 -5.96 -0.94 5.95
N ILE A 45 -6.89 -1.51 5.25
CA ILE A 45 -6.65 -2.62 4.33
C ILE A 45 -7.08 -2.16 2.94
N TYR A 46 -6.14 -2.17 2.00
CA TYR A 46 -6.41 -1.82 0.62
C TYR A 46 -6.54 -3.10 -0.18
N ILE A 47 -7.68 -3.28 -0.84
CA ILE A 47 -7.96 -4.46 -1.67
C ILE A 47 -8.12 -4.04 -3.13
N ASP A 48 -7.72 -4.92 -4.03
CA ASP A 48 -7.79 -4.65 -5.46
C ASP A 48 -8.12 -5.93 -6.23
N SER A 49 -8.40 -5.80 -7.50
CA SER A 49 -8.66 -6.92 -8.39
C SER A 49 -7.89 -6.71 -9.69
N ASN A 50 -7.48 -7.81 -10.31
CA ASN A 50 -6.86 -7.76 -11.63
C ASN A 50 -7.91 -7.71 -12.74
N ASP A 51 -9.17 -8.04 -12.43
CA ASP A 51 -10.22 -8.30 -13.42
C ASP A 51 -11.35 -7.29 -13.41
N ARG A 52 -11.58 -6.58 -12.32
CA ARG A 52 -12.74 -5.71 -12.15
C ARG A 52 -12.48 -4.61 -11.14
N ASN A 53 -13.39 -3.64 -11.12
CA ASN A 53 -13.35 -2.58 -10.13
C ASN A 53 -13.85 -3.09 -8.77
N ILE A 54 -13.31 -2.52 -7.69
CA ILE A 54 -13.72 -2.84 -6.33
C ILE A 54 -15.02 -2.11 -6.01
N SER A 55 -16.00 -2.83 -5.48
CA SER A 55 -17.27 -2.27 -5.05
C SER A 55 -17.29 -2.04 -3.53
N THR A 56 -18.28 -1.29 -3.07
CA THR A 56 -18.52 -1.12 -1.63
C THR A 56 -18.89 -2.45 -0.97
N ASP A 57 -19.59 -3.34 -1.70
CA ASP A 57 -19.92 -4.67 -1.19
C ASP A 57 -18.67 -5.51 -0.95
N ASP A 58 -17.68 -5.40 -1.82
CA ASP A 58 -16.39 -6.07 -1.65
C ASP A 58 -15.70 -5.60 -0.36
N CYS A 59 -15.65 -4.29 -0.16
CA CYS A 59 -15.03 -3.70 1.03
C CYS A 59 -15.77 -4.14 2.29
N GLU A 60 -17.08 -4.15 2.26
CA GLU A 60 -17.91 -4.55 3.39
C GLU A 60 -17.70 -6.03 3.73
N ALA A 61 -17.66 -6.90 2.74
CA ALA A 61 -17.44 -8.33 2.94
C ALA A 61 -16.09 -8.61 3.59
N VAL A 62 -15.01 -7.97 3.10
CA VAL A 62 -13.68 -8.11 3.69
C VAL A 62 -13.67 -7.53 5.11
N SER A 63 -14.25 -6.35 5.29
CA SER A 63 -14.29 -5.67 6.58
C SER A 63 -14.97 -6.53 7.66
N ARG A 64 -16.12 -7.11 7.35
CA ARG A 64 -16.87 -7.96 8.30
C ARG A 64 -16.09 -9.20 8.68
N ALA A 65 -15.49 -9.87 7.70
CA ALA A 65 -14.73 -11.09 7.95
C ALA A 65 -13.48 -10.83 8.78
N VAL A 66 -12.77 -9.73 8.48
CA VAL A 66 -11.58 -9.34 9.25
C VAL A 66 -11.97 -8.92 10.67
N GLU A 67 -13.06 -8.17 10.81
CA GLU A 67 -13.56 -7.72 12.11
C GLU A 67 -13.86 -8.87 13.05
N GLU A 68 -14.45 -9.98 12.56
CA GLU A 68 -14.68 -11.17 13.36
C GLU A 68 -13.37 -11.74 13.94
N ILE A 69 -12.32 -11.76 13.13
CA ILE A 69 -11.01 -12.23 13.58
C ILE A 69 -10.40 -11.27 14.58
N LEU A 70 -10.50 -9.96 14.32
CA LEU A 70 -9.99 -8.93 15.23
C LEU A 70 -10.67 -9.01 16.60
N ASP A 71 -11.97 -9.23 16.64
CA ASP A 71 -12.72 -9.36 17.88
C ASP A 71 -12.32 -10.61 18.66
N ARG A 72 -12.08 -11.72 17.96
CA ARG A 72 -11.68 -12.98 18.57
C ARG A 72 -10.24 -12.98 19.07
N GLU A 73 -9.32 -12.47 18.25
CA GLU A 73 -7.88 -12.52 18.55
C GLU A 73 -7.39 -11.30 19.34
N ASP A 74 -8.09 -10.19 19.25
CA ASP A 74 -7.82 -8.95 19.98
C ASP A 74 -6.32 -8.55 19.98
N PRO A 75 -5.70 -8.37 18.80
CA PRO A 75 -4.26 -8.14 18.72
C PRO A 75 -3.83 -6.69 18.97
N ILE A 76 -4.79 -5.76 18.99
CA ILE A 76 -4.52 -4.31 19.04
C ILE A 76 -4.92 -3.76 20.39
N GLU A 77 -3.96 -3.10 21.07
CA GLU A 77 -4.19 -2.53 22.40
C GLU A 77 -4.97 -1.22 22.36
N GLN A 78 -4.74 -0.40 21.32
CA GLN A 78 -5.38 0.90 21.20
C GLN A 78 -6.79 0.77 20.65
N ALA A 79 -7.63 1.76 20.94
CA ALA A 79 -8.87 1.94 20.19
C ALA A 79 -8.49 2.36 18.76
N TYR A 80 -9.16 1.83 17.77
CA TYR A 80 -8.83 2.08 16.36
C TYR A 80 -10.07 2.01 15.48
N TYR A 81 -9.93 2.58 14.28
CA TYR A 81 -10.93 2.47 13.23
C TYR A 81 -10.43 1.50 12.15
N LEU A 82 -11.28 0.58 11.76
CA LEU A 82 -10.99 -0.33 10.63
C LEU A 82 -11.58 0.27 9.35
N GLU A 83 -10.72 0.45 8.36
CA GLU A 83 -11.13 0.94 7.05
C GLU A 83 -10.65 -0.03 5.98
N VAL A 84 -11.57 -0.48 5.13
CA VAL A 84 -11.25 -1.33 3.97
C VAL A 84 -11.68 -0.57 2.73
N SER A 85 -10.75 -0.39 1.80
CA SER A 85 -11.00 0.38 0.58
C SER A 85 -10.13 -0.11 -0.56
N SER A 86 -10.39 0.40 -1.76
CA SER A 86 -9.46 0.21 -2.89
C SER A 86 -8.30 1.21 -2.78
N PRO A 87 -7.16 0.95 -3.45
CA PRO A 87 -6.06 1.90 -3.49
C PRO A 87 -6.45 3.26 -4.08
N GLY A 88 -7.53 3.31 -4.85
CA GLY A 88 -8.06 4.54 -5.42
C GLY A 88 -7.26 5.05 -6.60
N ILE A 89 -7.54 6.29 -6.98
CA ILE A 89 -6.91 6.96 -8.12
C ILE A 89 -5.44 7.29 -7.78
N GLU A 90 -5.19 7.70 -6.55
CA GLU A 90 -3.82 7.98 -6.09
C GLU A 90 -3.16 6.71 -5.60
N ARG A 91 -2.80 5.85 -6.53
CA ARG A 91 -2.21 4.56 -6.21
C ARG A 91 -0.74 4.73 -5.81
N VAL A 92 -0.47 4.59 -4.52
CA VAL A 92 0.88 4.72 -3.96
C VAL A 92 1.60 3.39 -4.07
N LEU A 93 2.84 3.42 -4.57
CA LEU A 93 3.68 2.23 -4.73
C LEU A 93 4.64 2.14 -3.54
N THR A 94 4.53 1.06 -2.77
CA THR A 94 5.34 0.88 -1.55
C THR A 94 6.04 -0.47 -1.48
N ARG A 95 5.60 -1.45 -2.26
CA ARG A 95 6.13 -2.83 -2.20
C ARG A 95 6.74 -3.24 -3.53
N PRO A 96 7.69 -4.20 -3.52
CA PRO A 96 8.29 -4.69 -4.76
C PRO A 96 7.26 -5.12 -5.80
N GLU A 97 6.21 -5.82 -5.39
CA GLU A 97 5.15 -6.25 -6.30
C GLU A 97 4.37 -5.09 -6.93
N HIS A 98 4.26 -3.95 -6.22
CA HIS A 98 3.66 -2.74 -6.79
C HIS A 98 4.48 -2.23 -7.97
N PHE A 99 5.78 -2.10 -7.76
CA PHE A 99 6.68 -1.62 -8.81
C PHE A 99 6.71 -2.58 -9.99
N GLY A 100 6.80 -3.88 -9.73
CA GLY A 100 6.81 -4.88 -10.80
C GLY A 100 5.59 -4.81 -11.70
N LYS A 101 4.42 -4.54 -11.10
CA LYS A 101 3.16 -4.44 -11.85
C LYS A 101 3.12 -3.21 -12.77
N TYR A 102 3.80 -2.14 -12.41
CA TYR A 102 3.68 -0.85 -13.10
C TYR A 102 4.93 -0.40 -13.84
N ILE A 103 5.86 -1.31 -14.11
CA ILE A 103 6.99 -1.01 -15.00
C ILE A 103 6.44 -0.55 -16.35
N GLY A 104 6.96 0.57 -16.86
CA GLY A 104 6.51 1.17 -18.12
C GLY A 104 5.42 2.22 -17.95
N HIS A 105 4.86 2.35 -16.76
CA HIS A 105 3.84 3.37 -16.47
C HIS A 105 4.50 4.63 -15.91
N ASP A 106 3.83 5.77 -16.09
CA ASP A 106 4.31 7.02 -15.53
C ASP A 106 4.01 7.08 -14.03
N VAL A 107 4.97 7.59 -13.27
CA VAL A 107 4.87 7.76 -11.82
C VAL A 107 5.24 9.18 -11.42
N ASN A 108 4.64 9.64 -10.33
CA ASN A 108 5.01 10.89 -9.67
C ASN A 108 5.88 10.54 -8.48
N VAL A 109 7.04 11.19 -8.37
CA VAL A 109 8.00 10.94 -7.31
C VAL A 109 8.26 12.21 -6.53
N LYS A 110 8.27 12.08 -5.19
CA LYS A 110 8.72 13.13 -4.29
C LYS A 110 9.81 12.55 -3.41
N LEU A 111 11.02 13.08 -3.51
CA LEU A 111 12.15 12.66 -2.70
C LEU A 111 12.30 13.55 -1.46
N PHE A 112 12.95 13.03 -0.42
CA PHE A 112 13.27 13.83 0.76
C PHE A 112 14.38 14.85 0.47
N ALA A 113 15.32 14.50 -0.41
CA ALA A 113 16.41 15.36 -0.82
C ALA A 113 16.66 15.17 -2.32
N GLU A 114 17.24 16.16 -2.98
CA GLU A 114 17.50 16.09 -4.41
C GLU A 114 18.45 14.96 -4.80
N VAL A 115 18.13 14.31 -5.93
CA VAL A 115 19.01 13.36 -6.60
C VAL A 115 19.14 13.82 -8.05
N SER A 116 20.37 14.01 -8.51
CA SER A 116 20.66 14.51 -9.88
C SER A 116 19.90 15.80 -10.20
N GLY A 117 19.76 16.67 -9.20
CA GLY A 117 19.07 17.96 -9.36
C GLY A 117 17.55 17.88 -9.33
N HIS A 118 16.98 16.71 -9.06
CA HIS A 118 15.52 16.51 -9.05
C HIS A 118 15.02 16.10 -7.66
N LYS A 119 13.97 16.73 -7.20
CA LYS A 119 13.31 16.40 -5.92
C LYS A 119 11.87 15.97 -6.14
N VAL A 120 11.13 16.65 -6.99
CA VAL A 120 9.76 16.31 -7.38
C VAL A 120 9.73 16.20 -8.89
N PHE A 121 9.32 15.03 -9.40
CA PHE A 121 9.35 14.81 -10.84
C PHE A 121 8.36 13.73 -11.24
N THR A 122 8.03 13.71 -12.52
CA THR A 122 7.16 12.71 -13.15
C THR A 122 7.92 12.07 -14.29
N GLY A 123 7.86 10.75 -14.39
CA GLY A 123 8.51 10.03 -15.48
C GLY A 123 8.09 8.59 -15.54
N GLU A 124 8.65 7.87 -16.51
CA GLU A 124 8.36 6.45 -16.70
C GLU A 124 9.11 5.61 -15.67
N LEU A 125 8.40 4.69 -14.99
CA LEU A 125 9.04 3.70 -14.12
C LEU A 125 9.75 2.68 -14.99
N VAL A 126 11.08 2.71 -14.99
CA VAL A 126 11.92 1.85 -15.83
C VAL A 126 12.22 0.52 -15.18
N SER A 127 12.62 0.55 -13.90
CA SER A 127 12.99 -0.67 -13.19
C SER A 127 12.90 -0.50 -11.67
N TYR A 128 12.81 -1.64 -11.01
CA TYR A 128 12.90 -1.74 -9.55
C TYR A 128 13.73 -2.99 -9.25
N GLU A 129 14.93 -2.79 -8.69
CA GLU A 129 15.83 -3.90 -8.33
C GLU A 129 16.50 -3.62 -6.99
N ASP A 130 16.38 -4.57 -6.06
CA ASP A 130 17.01 -4.49 -4.74
C ASP A 130 16.77 -3.16 -4.01
N GLY A 131 15.53 -2.66 -4.09
CA GLY A 131 15.17 -1.39 -3.46
C GLY A 131 15.58 -0.16 -4.23
N ILE A 132 16.18 -0.31 -5.41
CA ILE A 132 16.57 0.82 -6.27
C ILE A 132 15.49 1.02 -7.33
N VAL A 133 14.96 2.23 -7.36
CA VAL A 133 13.93 2.65 -8.32
C VAL A 133 14.60 3.49 -9.40
N THR A 134 14.33 3.18 -10.66
CA THR A 134 14.82 3.98 -11.79
C THR A 134 13.62 4.55 -12.54
N VAL A 135 13.62 5.87 -12.70
CA VAL A 135 12.58 6.62 -13.40
C VAL A 135 13.20 7.43 -14.53
N ARG A 136 12.61 7.34 -15.71
CA ARG A 136 13.10 8.09 -16.88
C ARG A 136 12.33 9.40 -17.02
N VAL A 137 13.06 10.50 -16.92
CA VAL A 137 12.52 11.85 -17.09
C VAL A 137 13.12 12.42 -18.36
N GLY A 138 12.32 12.56 -19.42
CA GLY A 138 12.83 12.92 -20.74
C GLY A 138 13.82 11.87 -21.23
N ASP A 139 15.07 12.25 -21.44
CA ASP A 139 16.15 11.37 -21.92
C ASP A 139 17.06 10.89 -20.78
N THR A 140 16.74 11.22 -19.54
CA THR A 140 17.63 10.97 -18.39
C THR A 140 16.99 9.97 -17.44
N ASP A 141 17.75 8.94 -17.08
CA ASP A 141 17.33 7.97 -16.05
C ASP A 141 17.83 8.46 -14.69
N ILE A 142 16.92 8.53 -13.74
CA ILE A 142 17.20 8.92 -12.36
C ILE A 142 16.99 7.68 -11.50
N SER A 143 18.04 7.25 -10.79
CA SER A 143 17.97 6.10 -9.89
C SER A 143 18.13 6.55 -8.45
N PHE A 144 17.33 5.99 -7.58
CA PHE A 144 17.36 6.32 -6.15
C PHE A 144 16.87 5.13 -5.32
N GLU A 145 17.31 5.08 -4.07
CA GLU A 145 16.78 4.08 -3.14
C GLU A 145 15.33 4.43 -2.78
N GLN A 146 14.47 3.43 -2.74
CA GLN A 146 13.07 3.63 -2.37
C GLN A 146 12.94 4.38 -1.04
N SER A 147 13.81 4.07 -0.07
CA SER A 147 13.82 4.71 1.25
C SER A 147 14.07 6.22 1.21
N LYS A 148 14.59 6.74 0.11
CA LYS A 148 14.84 8.17 -0.08
C LYS A 148 13.62 8.91 -0.62
N ALA A 149 12.57 8.19 -0.98
CA ALA A 149 11.34 8.79 -1.51
C ALA A 149 10.32 8.98 -0.41
N ALA A 150 9.76 10.18 -0.33
CA ALA A 150 8.62 10.47 0.54
C ALA A 150 7.33 9.91 -0.05
N LEU A 151 7.24 9.88 -1.39
CA LEU A 151 6.04 9.41 -2.09
C LEU A 151 6.40 8.97 -3.50
N ILE A 152 5.88 7.81 -3.91
CA ILE A 152 5.89 7.35 -5.31
C ILE A 152 4.48 6.88 -5.60
N LYS A 153 3.82 7.49 -6.58
CA LYS A 153 2.45 7.11 -6.96
C LYS A 153 2.28 7.10 -8.46
N LEU A 154 1.29 6.35 -8.94
CA LEU A 154 0.97 6.36 -10.36
C LEU A 154 0.51 7.76 -10.79
N ASP A 155 0.99 8.18 -11.96
CA ASP A 155 0.51 9.40 -12.61
C ASP A 155 -0.66 9.02 -13.51
N ILE A 156 -1.88 9.30 -13.05
CA ILE A 156 -3.08 8.97 -13.78
C ILE A 156 -3.58 10.22 -14.50
N ILE A 157 -3.61 10.11 -15.82
CA ILE A 157 -4.12 11.19 -16.68
C ILE A 157 -5.60 10.91 -16.97
N PHE A 158 -6.44 11.86 -16.67
CA PHE A 158 -7.86 11.79 -17.00
C PHE A 158 -8.17 12.56 -18.29
#